data_2b21112447a3d4c2d19902c730db34c0
#
_entry.id   2b21112447a3d4c2d19902c730db34c0
#
_cell.length_a   1.000
_cell.length_b   1.000
_cell.length_c   1.000
_cell.angle_alpha   90.00
_cell.angle_beta   90.00
_cell.angle_gamma   90.00
#
_symmetry.space_group_name_H-M   'P 1'
#
loop_
_entity.id
_entity.type
_entity.pdbx_description
1 polymer ?
#
loop_
_entity_poly.entity_id
_entity_poly.type
_entity_poly.pdbx_seq_one_letter_code
_entity_poly.pdbx_strand_id
1 'polypeptide(L)'
;MTPETRKTLANGLWHNNPALVQILGLCPLLATSTDTINALGLGMATIFVLTLSNVLVAATRRWLRPEIRIPVFVLLIAGAVTVVEILIQALAYPLYQSLGIYLALIVTNCVIIARAESYAAKNSVLPAAIDGAAMGAGFACVLVALGALREILANGTLLAGADRIFGHGIDLTIRLYHSDSHFILAALPPGAFLCYGLLIAGKNLVNAHLQRRKMKKPVSAPSR
;
A
#
# COMPACT_ATOMS: atom_id res chain seq x y z
N MET A 1 5.32 18.15 -15.59
CA MET A 1 5.07 16.71 -15.48
C MET A 1 5.00 16.13 -16.88
N THR A 2 5.90 15.22 -17.22
CA THR A 2 5.88 14.57 -18.54
C THR A 2 4.65 13.66 -18.66
N PRO A 3 4.09 13.48 -19.86
CA PRO A 3 2.91 12.62 -20.07
C PRO A 3 3.11 11.17 -19.62
N GLU A 4 4.37 10.71 -19.59
CA GLU A 4 4.74 9.39 -19.07
C GLU A 4 4.55 9.27 -17.56
N THR A 5 4.96 10.28 -16.80
CA THR A 5 4.81 10.31 -15.34
C THR A 5 3.33 10.21 -14.92
N ARG A 6 2.45 10.89 -15.66
CA ARG A 6 1.01 10.85 -15.42
C ARG A 6 0.41 9.47 -15.69
N LYS A 7 0.89 8.78 -16.72
CA LYS A 7 0.48 7.39 -17.03
C LYS A 7 0.94 6.43 -15.94
N THR A 8 2.18 6.58 -15.46
CA THR A 8 2.73 5.73 -14.38
C THR A 8 1.94 5.92 -13.08
N LEU A 9 1.60 7.15 -12.71
CA LEU A 9 0.76 7.44 -11.55
C LEU A 9 -0.66 6.85 -11.67
N ALA A 10 -1.32 7.04 -12.82
CA ALA A 10 -2.65 6.49 -13.05
C ALA A 10 -2.65 4.93 -13.06
N ASN A 11 -1.58 4.33 -13.57
CA ASN A 11 -1.39 2.89 -13.53
C ASN A 11 -1.21 2.37 -12.10
N GLY A 12 -0.36 3.01 -11.29
CA GLY A 12 -0.10 2.60 -9.91
C GLY A 12 -1.33 2.72 -9.01
N LEU A 13 -2.08 3.82 -9.15
CA LEU A 13 -3.24 4.05 -8.28
C LEU A 13 -4.48 3.22 -8.67
N TRP A 14 -4.78 3.04 -9.97
CA TRP A 14 -6.07 2.46 -10.39
C TRP A 14 -5.95 1.28 -11.34
N HIS A 15 -5.28 1.46 -12.49
CA HIS A 15 -5.29 0.46 -13.55
C HIS A 15 -4.48 -0.79 -13.21
N ASN A 16 -3.33 -0.63 -12.55
CA ASN A 16 -2.40 -1.70 -12.19
C ASN A 16 -2.06 -1.69 -10.71
N ASN A 17 -3.04 -1.34 -9.86
CA ASN A 17 -2.86 -1.30 -8.42
C ASN A 17 -2.33 -2.64 -7.89
N PRO A 18 -1.21 -2.67 -7.14
CA PRO A 18 -0.58 -3.90 -6.71
C PRO A 18 -1.48 -4.75 -5.81
N ALA A 19 -2.27 -4.13 -4.94
CA ALA A 19 -3.17 -4.86 -4.06
C ALA A 19 -4.45 -5.31 -4.79
N LEU A 20 -5.16 -4.41 -5.48
CA LEU A 20 -6.51 -4.70 -6.01
C LEU A 20 -6.52 -5.38 -7.39
N VAL A 21 -5.43 -5.34 -8.14
CA VAL A 21 -5.35 -5.94 -9.49
C VAL A 21 -4.37 -7.09 -9.54
N GLN A 22 -3.17 -6.88 -8.99
CA GLN A 22 -2.12 -7.90 -8.99
C GLN A 22 -2.25 -8.87 -7.83
N ILE A 23 -3.08 -8.55 -6.80
CA ILE A 23 -3.29 -9.36 -5.58
C ILE A 23 -1.95 -9.66 -4.88
N LEU A 24 -1.04 -8.67 -4.90
CA LEU A 24 0.26 -8.75 -4.25
C LEU A 24 0.26 -8.02 -2.90
N GLY A 25 1.13 -8.44 -1.99
CA GLY A 25 1.29 -7.79 -0.69
C GLY A 25 0.17 -8.10 0.31
N LEU A 26 -0.48 -9.26 0.19
CA LEU A 26 -1.56 -9.67 1.09
C LEU A 26 -1.07 -9.86 2.54
N CYS A 27 0.18 -10.29 2.74
CA CYS A 27 0.71 -10.55 4.07
C CYS A 27 0.66 -9.30 4.97
N PRO A 28 1.27 -8.16 4.64
CA PRO A 28 1.14 -6.96 5.44
C PRO A 28 -0.28 -6.37 5.38
N LEU A 29 -0.97 -6.49 4.24
CA LEU A 29 -2.33 -5.96 4.06
C LEU A 29 -3.32 -6.57 5.05
N LEU A 30 -3.30 -7.88 5.24
CA LEU A 30 -4.22 -8.60 6.14
C LEU A 30 -3.79 -8.49 7.61
N ALA A 31 -2.49 -8.45 7.87
CA ALA A 31 -1.94 -8.44 9.23
C ALA A 31 -2.13 -7.09 9.94
N THR A 32 -1.92 -5.97 9.24
CA THR A 32 -1.86 -4.64 9.86
C THR A 32 -3.11 -3.80 9.68
N SER A 33 -4.09 -4.27 8.91
CA SER A 33 -5.32 -3.53 8.64
C SER A 33 -6.37 -3.63 9.77
N THR A 34 -5.97 -3.92 11.00
CA THR A 34 -6.88 -3.91 12.17
C THR A 34 -7.32 -2.50 12.52
N ASP A 35 -6.40 -1.54 12.45
CA ASP A 35 -6.62 -0.14 12.78
C ASP A 35 -6.20 0.75 11.60
N THR A 36 -6.92 1.83 11.37
CA THR A 36 -6.62 2.80 10.31
C THR A 36 -5.26 3.47 10.51
N ILE A 37 -4.88 3.73 11.76
CA ILE A 37 -3.62 4.37 12.12
C ILE A 37 -2.42 3.48 11.83
N ASN A 38 -2.49 2.20 12.20
CA ASN A 38 -1.45 1.22 11.89
C ASN A 38 -1.33 1.01 10.37
N ALA A 39 -2.47 0.96 9.67
CA ALA A 39 -2.51 0.87 8.21
C ALA A 39 -1.84 2.09 7.54
N LEU A 40 -2.08 3.29 8.04
CA LEU A 40 -1.48 4.52 7.54
C LEU A 40 0.04 4.55 7.81
N GLY A 41 0.47 4.22 9.01
CA GLY A 41 1.88 4.16 9.38
C GLY A 41 2.66 3.16 8.50
N LEU A 42 2.15 1.94 8.36
CA LEU A 42 2.77 0.93 7.50
C LEU A 42 2.71 1.31 6.02
N GLY A 43 1.62 1.93 5.58
CA GLY A 43 1.47 2.44 4.21
C GLY A 43 2.55 3.47 3.86
N MET A 44 2.78 4.44 4.74
CA MET A 44 3.85 5.45 4.59
C MET A 44 5.24 4.80 4.58
N ALA A 45 5.51 3.89 5.51
CA ALA A 45 6.76 3.13 5.54
C ALA A 45 6.97 2.35 4.24
N THR A 46 5.93 1.70 3.72
CA THR A 46 6.00 0.94 2.46
C THR A 46 6.27 1.85 1.26
N ILE A 47 5.65 3.03 1.16
CA ILE A 47 5.95 4.00 0.09
C ILE A 47 7.43 4.37 0.11
N PHE A 48 7.97 4.69 1.29
CA PHE A 48 9.35 5.09 1.44
C PHE A 48 10.32 3.95 1.08
N VAL A 49 10.10 2.75 1.64
CA VAL A 49 10.93 1.57 1.37
C VAL A 49 10.88 1.19 -0.11
N LEU A 50 9.69 1.17 -0.73
CA LEU A 50 9.53 0.80 -2.13
C LEU A 50 10.25 1.79 -3.06
N THR A 51 10.16 3.08 -2.76
CA THR A 51 10.86 4.13 -3.52
C THR A 51 12.37 3.98 -3.36
N LEU A 52 12.86 3.85 -2.12
CA LEU A 52 14.27 3.71 -1.80
C LEU A 52 14.86 2.44 -2.42
N SER A 53 14.17 1.30 -2.27
CA SER A 53 14.62 0.02 -2.83
C SER A 53 14.69 0.05 -4.36
N ASN A 54 13.70 0.64 -5.02
CA ASN A 54 13.72 0.80 -6.48
C ASN A 54 14.90 1.66 -6.95
N VAL A 55 15.23 2.74 -6.22
CA VAL A 55 16.41 3.59 -6.49
C VAL A 55 17.70 2.78 -6.33
N LEU A 56 17.85 2.07 -5.22
CA LEU A 56 19.04 1.26 -4.94
C LEU A 56 19.23 0.14 -5.98
N VAL A 57 18.16 -0.56 -6.32
CA VAL A 57 18.18 -1.62 -7.33
C VAL A 57 18.54 -1.06 -8.72
N ALA A 58 17.93 0.07 -9.11
CA ALA A 58 18.24 0.72 -10.38
C ALA A 58 19.70 1.21 -10.47
N ALA A 59 20.28 1.66 -9.35
CA ALA A 59 21.67 2.09 -9.26
C ALA A 59 22.65 0.91 -9.37
N THR A 60 22.34 -0.20 -8.70
CA THR A 60 23.23 -1.38 -8.62
C THR A 60 23.07 -2.36 -9.78
N ARG A 61 22.02 -2.24 -10.59
CA ARG A 61 21.66 -3.21 -11.66
C ARG A 61 22.78 -3.55 -12.63
N ARG A 62 23.70 -2.60 -12.89
CA ARG A 62 24.80 -2.77 -13.87
C ARG A 62 25.90 -3.69 -13.35
N TRP A 63 26.01 -3.87 -12.06
CA TRP A 63 27.09 -4.62 -11.42
C TRP A 63 26.68 -6.06 -11.07
N LEU A 64 25.36 -6.35 -11.13
CA LEU A 64 24.85 -7.65 -10.73
C LEU A 64 24.67 -8.60 -11.90
N ARG A 65 25.20 -9.83 -11.74
CA ARG A 65 24.95 -10.95 -12.64
C ARG A 65 23.51 -11.47 -12.45
N PRO A 66 22.88 -12.00 -13.51
CA PRO A 66 21.49 -12.50 -13.44
C PRO A 66 21.25 -13.54 -12.34
N GLU A 67 22.25 -14.40 -12.09
CA GLU A 67 22.11 -15.53 -11.16
C GLU A 67 22.00 -15.11 -9.69
N ILE A 68 22.62 -13.99 -9.30
CA ILE A 68 22.66 -13.51 -7.90
C ILE A 68 21.75 -12.31 -7.65
N ARG A 69 20.93 -11.93 -8.63
CA ARG A 69 20.15 -10.68 -8.60
C ARG A 69 19.13 -10.67 -7.47
N ILE A 70 18.32 -11.74 -7.33
CA ILE A 70 17.24 -11.80 -6.34
C ILE A 70 17.78 -11.74 -4.90
N PRO A 71 18.78 -12.54 -4.47
CA PRO A 71 19.34 -12.46 -3.13
C PRO A 71 19.90 -11.06 -2.79
N VAL A 72 20.56 -10.41 -3.75
CA VAL A 72 21.10 -9.06 -3.53
C VAL A 72 19.98 -8.03 -3.40
N PHE A 73 18.91 -8.14 -4.17
CA PHE A 73 17.75 -7.24 -4.04
C PHE A 73 17.10 -7.37 -2.65
N VAL A 74 16.92 -8.60 -2.16
CA VAL A 74 16.38 -8.83 -0.82
C VAL A 74 17.29 -8.23 0.25
N LEU A 75 18.60 -8.33 0.10
CA LEU A 75 19.56 -7.72 1.03
C LEU A 75 19.46 -6.18 1.03
N LEU A 76 19.35 -5.58 -0.16
CA LEU A 76 19.17 -4.12 -0.29
C LEU A 76 17.84 -3.66 0.32
N ILE A 77 16.77 -4.42 0.10
CA ILE A 77 15.45 -4.13 0.69
C ILE A 77 15.53 -4.25 2.22
N ALA A 78 16.18 -5.29 2.75
CA ALA A 78 16.36 -5.47 4.18
C ALA A 78 17.12 -4.29 4.81
N GLY A 79 18.21 -3.85 4.18
CA GLY A 79 18.95 -2.65 4.62
C GLY A 79 18.09 -1.39 4.62
N ALA A 80 17.26 -1.18 3.57
CA ALA A 80 16.35 -0.05 3.51
C ALA A 80 15.27 -0.10 4.61
N VAL A 81 14.73 -1.28 4.90
CA VAL A 81 13.75 -1.47 5.98
C VAL A 81 14.36 -1.18 7.34
N THR A 82 15.59 -1.66 7.60
CA THR A 82 16.30 -1.38 8.87
C THR A 82 16.52 0.12 9.08
N VAL A 83 16.86 0.87 8.04
CA VAL A 83 16.98 2.33 8.12
C VAL A 83 15.64 2.97 8.49
N VAL A 84 14.54 2.53 7.88
CA VAL A 84 13.19 3.03 8.19
C VAL A 84 12.76 2.66 9.60
N GLU A 85 13.08 1.46 10.05
CA GLU A 85 12.79 0.98 11.40
C GLU A 85 13.47 1.85 12.46
N ILE A 86 14.77 2.12 12.30
CA ILE A 86 15.52 3.01 13.19
C ILE A 86 14.94 4.43 13.17
N LEU A 87 14.53 4.92 11.99
CA LEU A 87 13.94 6.25 11.84
C LEU A 87 12.59 6.35 12.56
N ILE A 88 11.72 5.35 12.42
CA ILE A 88 10.42 5.31 13.12
C ILE A 88 10.64 5.17 14.63
N GLN A 89 11.60 4.36 15.06
CA GLN A 89 11.95 4.22 16.48
C GLN A 89 12.41 5.54 17.09
N ALA A 90 13.16 6.36 16.34
CA ALA A 90 13.66 7.64 16.81
C ALA A 90 12.61 8.75 16.83
N LEU A 91 11.69 8.76 15.85
CA LEU A 91 10.70 9.84 15.66
C LEU A 91 9.36 9.56 16.32
N ALA A 92 8.90 8.30 16.31
CA ALA A 92 7.56 7.91 16.74
C ALA A 92 7.60 6.58 17.51
N TYR A 93 8.20 6.59 18.69
CA TYR A 93 8.36 5.40 19.53
C TYR A 93 7.02 4.68 19.85
N PRO A 94 5.90 5.36 20.15
CA PRO A 94 4.62 4.71 20.37
C PRO A 94 4.10 3.96 19.13
N LEU A 95 4.34 4.50 17.94
CA LEU A 95 4.00 3.86 16.68
C LEU A 95 4.91 2.64 16.42
N TYR A 96 6.19 2.73 16.78
CA TYR A 96 7.12 1.61 16.68
C TYR A 96 6.68 0.42 17.55
N GLN A 97 6.18 0.65 18.76
CA GLN A 97 5.70 -0.43 19.63
C GLN A 97 4.54 -1.23 19.01
N SER A 98 3.67 -0.59 18.23
CA SER A 98 2.56 -1.28 17.57
C SER A 98 2.92 -1.87 16.20
N LEU A 99 3.85 -1.26 15.48
CA LEU A 99 4.21 -1.64 14.11
C LEU A 99 5.50 -2.45 13.99
N GLY A 100 6.36 -2.50 15.02
CA GLY A 100 7.71 -3.06 14.93
C GLY A 100 7.76 -4.48 14.37
N ILE A 101 6.86 -5.37 14.81
CA ILE A 101 6.76 -6.74 14.30
C ILE A 101 6.37 -6.76 12.82
N TYR A 102 5.54 -5.83 12.37
CA TYR A 102 5.03 -5.77 11.01
C TYR A 102 6.00 -5.12 10.02
N LEU A 103 6.97 -4.31 10.51
CA LEU A 103 8.01 -3.73 9.66
C LEU A 103 8.87 -4.80 9.00
N ALA A 104 9.14 -5.90 9.70
CA ALA A 104 9.86 -7.04 9.13
C ALA A 104 9.12 -7.67 7.92
N LEU A 105 7.79 -7.61 7.87
CA LEU A 105 7.00 -8.09 6.74
C LEU A 105 7.17 -7.25 5.47
N ILE A 106 7.69 -6.03 5.60
CA ILE A 106 8.00 -5.19 4.43
C ILE A 106 9.17 -5.78 3.64
N VAL A 107 10.14 -6.42 4.29
CA VAL A 107 11.30 -7.06 3.61
C VAL A 107 10.83 -8.14 2.64
N THR A 108 9.89 -8.97 3.08
CA THR A 108 9.34 -10.09 2.29
C THR A 108 8.11 -9.71 1.48
N ASN A 109 7.80 -8.42 1.38
CA ASN A 109 6.62 -7.94 0.66
C ASN A 109 6.75 -8.21 -0.85
N CYS A 110 5.84 -9.03 -1.36
CA CYS A 110 5.81 -9.42 -2.77
C CYS A 110 5.73 -8.22 -3.73
N VAL A 111 5.09 -7.11 -3.32
CA VAL A 111 5.02 -5.89 -4.13
C VAL A 111 6.40 -5.31 -4.37
N ILE A 112 7.23 -5.23 -3.32
CA ILE A 112 8.56 -4.63 -3.38
C ILE A 112 9.48 -5.47 -4.25
N ILE A 113 9.52 -6.77 -4.01
CA ILE A 113 10.36 -7.72 -4.78
C ILE A 113 9.93 -7.74 -6.24
N ALA A 114 8.62 -7.81 -6.51
CA ALA A 114 8.10 -7.83 -7.87
C ALA A 114 8.44 -6.54 -8.64
N ARG A 115 8.38 -5.37 -8.01
CA ARG A 115 8.72 -4.09 -8.67
C ARG A 115 10.22 -3.91 -8.82
N ALA A 116 11.02 -4.36 -7.87
CA ALA A 116 12.47 -4.36 -7.96
C ALA A 116 12.95 -5.13 -9.21
N GLU A 117 12.39 -6.32 -9.45
CA GLU A 117 12.79 -7.17 -10.58
C GLU A 117 12.12 -6.77 -11.90
N SER A 118 10.82 -6.51 -11.90
CA SER A 118 10.08 -6.27 -13.14
C SER A 118 10.36 -4.90 -13.75
N TYR A 119 10.59 -3.87 -12.92
CA TYR A 119 10.72 -2.49 -13.36
C TYR A 119 12.07 -1.85 -13.03
N ALA A 120 12.48 -1.83 -11.74
CA ALA A 120 13.68 -1.12 -11.32
C ALA A 120 14.97 -1.69 -11.93
N ALA A 121 15.06 -3.02 -12.07
CA ALA A 121 16.20 -3.68 -12.70
C ALA A 121 16.37 -3.35 -14.19
N LYS A 122 15.33 -2.84 -14.87
CA LYS A 122 15.33 -2.57 -16.32
C LYS A 122 15.41 -1.09 -16.65
N ASN A 123 14.98 -0.22 -15.74
CA ASN A 123 14.85 1.22 -15.99
C ASN A 123 15.93 2.03 -15.26
N SER A 124 16.09 3.31 -15.63
CA SER A 124 16.98 4.25 -14.93
C SER A 124 16.40 4.66 -13.56
N VAL A 125 17.25 5.26 -12.73
CA VAL A 125 16.95 5.60 -11.33
C VAL A 125 15.70 6.48 -11.17
N LEU A 126 15.58 7.53 -11.99
CA LEU A 126 14.47 8.49 -11.87
C LEU A 126 13.08 7.88 -12.19
N PRO A 127 12.88 7.18 -13.32
CA PRO A 127 11.63 6.46 -13.56
C PRO A 127 11.33 5.39 -12.51
N ALA A 128 12.36 4.68 -12.00
CA ALA A 128 12.21 3.67 -10.97
C ALA A 128 11.72 4.28 -9.64
N ALA A 129 12.20 5.46 -9.25
CA ALA A 129 11.73 6.18 -8.09
C ALA A 129 10.26 6.60 -8.22
N ILE A 130 9.87 7.16 -9.36
CA ILE A 130 8.49 7.59 -9.64
C ILE A 130 7.53 6.39 -9.63
N ASP A 131 7.94 5.27 -10.21
CA ASP A 131 7.17 4.05 -10.20
C ASP A 131 7.00 3.50 -8.78
N GLY A 132 8.08 3.47 -7.99
CA GLY A 132 8.03 3.06 -6.59
C GLY A 132 7.06 3.90 -5.76
N ALA A 133 7.12 5.23 -5.90
CA ALA A 133 6.21 6.13 -5.21
C ALA A 133 4.75 5.93 -5.66
N ALA A 134 4.50 5.76 -6.96
CA ALA A 134 3.15 5.57 -7.51
C ALA A 134 2.52 4.24 -7.05
N MET A 135 3.29 3.16 -7.14
CA MET A 135 2.83 1.82 -6.72
C MET A 135 2.68 1.72 -5.21
N GLY A 136 3.62 2.31 -4.46
CA GLY A 136 3.55 2.39 -2.99
C GLY A 136 2.33 3.19 -2.52
N ALA A 137 2.04 4.33 -3.14
CA ALA A 137 0.85 5.11 -2.85
C ALA A 137 -0.44 4.35 -3.17
N GLY A 138 -0.48 3.63 -4.29
CA GLY A 138 -1.61 2.76 -4.63
C GLY A 138 -1.84 1.64 -3.60
N PHE A 139 -0.77 1.02 -3.12
CA PHE A 139 -0.83 0.02 -2.07
C PHE A 139 -1.29 0.62 -0.73
N ALA A 140 -0.72 1.76 -0.33
CA ALA A 140 -1.08 2.44 0.91
C ALA A 140 -2.55 2.89 0.94
N CYS A 141 -3.09 3.39 -0.18
CA CYS A 141 -4.51 3.72 -0.29
C CYS A 141 -5.42 2.52 -0.02
N VAL A 142 -5.08 1.35 -0.57
CA VAL A 142 -5.86 0.12 -0.33
C VAL A 142 -5.72 -0.34 1.12
N LEU A 143 -4.52 -0.26 1.68
CA LEU A 143 -4.24 -0.62 3.06
C LEU A 143 -5.07 0.22 4.04
N VAL A 144 -5.09 1.55 3.84
CA VAL A 144 -5.87 2.48 4.65
C VAL A 144 -7.37 2.26 4.45
N ALA A 145 -7.84 2.03 3.22
CA ALA A 145 -9.25 1.75 2.94
C ALA A 145 -9.71 0.45 3.62
N LEU A 146 -8.87 -0.59 3.61
CA LEU A 146 -9.17 -1.84 4.29
C LEU A 146 -9.16 -1.67 5.81
N GLY A 147 -8.18 -0.94 6.35
CA GLY A 147 -8.08 -0.62 7.78
C GLY A 147 -9.31 0.16 8.27
N ALA A 148 -9.71 1.19 7.54
CA ALA A 148 -10.90 1.99 7.85
C ALA A 148 -12.18 1.13 7.81
N LEU A 149 -12.34 0.29 6.80
CA LEU A 149 -13.51 -0.60 6.68
C LEU A 149 -13.59 -1.59 7.84
N ARG A 150 -12.47 -2.20 8.21
CA ARG A 150 -12.40 -3.15 9.32
C ARG A 150 -12.63 -2.48 10.68
N GLU A 151 -12.03 -1.31 10.90
CA GLU A 151 -12.20 -0.54 12.14
C GLU A 151 -13.66 -0.11 12.34
N ILE A 152 -14.34 0.33 11.28
CA ILE A 152 -15.78 0.66 11.31
C ILE A 152 -16.61 -0.56 11.64
N LEU A 153 -16.33 -1.72 11.03
CA LEU A 153 -17.10 -2.95 11.23
C LEU A 153 -16.85 -3.60 12.60
N ALA A 154 -15.61 -3.52 13.10
CA ALA A 154 -15.21 -4.15 14.36
C ALA A 154 -15.62 -3.31 15.58
N ASN A 155 -15.32 -2.02 15.56
CA ASN A 155 -15.43 -1.14 16.73
C ASN A 155 -16.44 0.01 16.54
N GLY A 156 -16.93 0.26 15.32
CA GLY A 156 -17.74 1.43 15.02
C GLY A 156 -17.01 2.78 15.21
N THR A 157 -15.67 2.73 15.26
CA THR A 157 -14.79 3.90 15.41
C THR A 157 -13.99 4.12 14.15
N LEU A 158 -13.54 5.33 13.92
CA LEU A 158 -12.62 5.71 12.85
C LEU A 158 -11.47 6.51 13.47
N LEU A 159 -10.23 6.20 13.06
CA LEU A 159 -9.01 6.83 13.58
C LEU A 159 -8.78 6.61 15.09
N ALA A 160 -9.21 5.47 15.63
CA ALA A 160 -8.89 5.11 17.00
C ALA A 160 -7.38 4.96 17.16
N GLY A 161 -6.78 5.67 18.13
CA GLY A 161 -5.35 5.66 18.37
C GLY A 161 -4.55 6.73 17.60
N ALA A 162 -5.18 7.80 17.15
CA ALA A 162 -4.50 8.97 16.56
C ALA A 162 -3.48 9.60 17.53
N ASP A 163 -3.67 9.42 18.82
CA ASP A 163 -2.73 9.77 19.90
C ASP A 163 -1.33 9.13 19.74
N ARG A 164 -1.25 7.98 19.08
CA ARG A 164 0.03 7.28 18.82
C ARG A 164 0.92 8.00 17.81
N ILE A 165 0.33 8.79 16.89
CA ILE A 165 1.08 9.55 15.87
C ILE A 165 1.28 11.00 16.32
N PHE A 166 0.23 11.64 16.87
CA PHE A 166 0.24 13.07 17.17
C PHE A 166 0.60 13.41 18.62
N GLY A 167 0.83 12.39 19.48
CA GLY A 167 1.14 12.59 20.90
C GLY A 167 -0.09 12.83 21.79
N HIS A 168 0.12 12.79 23.10
CA HIS A 168 -0.93 12.92 24.11
C HIS A 168 -1.66 14.26 24.00
N GLY A 169 -2.93 14.23 23.59
CA GLY A 169 -3.81 15.39 23.63
C GLY A 169 -4.78 15.58 22.47
N ILE A 170 -4.71 14.77 21.42
CA ILE A 170 -5.61 14.89 20.26
C ILE A 170 -6.37 13.57 20.05
N ASP A 171 -7.49 13.42 20.77
CA ASP A 171 -8.44 12.33 20.53
C ASP A 171 -9.28 12.65 19.28
N LEU A 172 -8.79 12.23 18.12
CA LEU A 172 -9.53 12.30 16.85
C LEU A 172 -10.44 11.07 16.63
N THR A 173 -10.81 10.38 17.69
CA THR A 173 -11.65 9.18 17.58
C THR A 173 -13.08 9.59 17.21
N ILE A 174 -13.45 9.41 15.97
CA ILE A 174 -14.82 9.60 15.48
C ILE A 174 -15.60 8.33 15.80
N ARG A 175 -16.49 8.38 16.80
CA ARG A 175 -17.42 7.28 17.10
C ARG A 175 -18.63 7.40 16.19
N LEU A 176 -18.77 6.50 15.23
CA LEU A 176 -19.92 6.47 14.31
C LEU A 176 -21.11 5.72 14.90
N TYR A 177 -20.84 4.76 15.77
CA TYR A 177 -21.88 3.82 16.19
C TYR A 177 -21.58 3.29 17.60
N HIS A 178 -22.60 3.36 18.49
CA HIS A 178 -22.56 2.75 19.83
C HIS A 178 -23.21 1.38 19.73
N SER A 179 -22.42 0.35 19.54
CA SER A 179 -22.91 -1.03 19.59
C SER A 179 -22.24 -1.75 20.75
N ASP A 180 -23.06 -2.32 21.63
CA ASP A 180 -22.62 -3.21 22.69
C ASP A 180 -22.13 -4.57 22.16
N SER A 181 -22.31 -4.84 20.86
CA SER A 181 -21.86 -6.06 20.19
C SER A 181 -20.68 -5.74 19.26
N HIS A 182 -19.47 -5.91 19.78
CA HIS A 182 -18.26 -5.91 18.94
C HIS A 182 -18.32 -7.10 17.99
N PHE A 183 -18.31 -6.82 16.69
CA PHE A 183 -18.24 -7.88 15.68
C PHE A 183 -16.80 -8.41 15.57
N ILE A 184 -16.41 -9.21 16.56
CA ILE A 184 -15.04 -9.74 16.73
C ILE A 184 -14.54 -10.43 15.46
N LEU A 185 -15.44 -11.04 14.68
CA LEU A 185 -15.08 -11.71 13.43
C LEU A 185 -14.42 -10.75 12.41
N ALA A 186 -14.80 -9.47 12.39
CA ALA A 186 -14.19 -8.47 11.51
C ALA A 186 -12.75 -8.10 11.94
N ALA A 187 -12.46 -8.16 13.25
CA ALA A 187 -11.12 -7.93 13.78
C ALA A 187 -10.17 -9.10 13.52
N LEU A 188 -10.70 -10.34 13.39
CA LEU A 188 -9.91 -11.53 13.11
C LEU A 188 -9.49 -11.66 11.64
N PRO A 189 -8.46 -12.48 11.31
CA PRO A 189 -8.00 -12.68 9.93
C PRO A 189 -9.10 -13.08 8.93
N PRO A 190 -10.08 -13.93 9.26
CA PRO A 190 -11.17 -14.25 8.32
C PRO A 190 -11.98 -13.02 7.89
N GLY A 191 -12.22 -12.08 8.80
CA GLY A 191 -12.90 -10.83 8.49
C GLY A 191 -12.10 -9.95 7.54
N ALA A 192 -10.76 -9.98 7.63
CA ALA A 192 -9.90 -9.27 6.69
C ALA A 192 -10.10 -9.75 5.25
N PHE A 193 -10.20 -11.07 5.03
CA PHE A 193 -10.46 -11.64 3.71
C PHE A 193 -11.83 -11.24 3.16
N LEU A 194 -12.86 -11.24 4.00
CA LEU A 194 -14.21 -10.82 3.60
C LEU A 194 -14.24 -9.34 3.21
N CYS A 195 -13.64 -8.47 4.03
CA CYS A 195 -13.55 -7.04 3.74
C CYS A 195 -12.73 -6.77 2.48
N TYR A 196 -11.64 -7.48 2.28
CA TYR A 196 -10.81 -7.37 1.09
C TYR A 196 -11.56 -7.85 -0.17
N GLY A 197 -12.28 -8.97 -0.10
CA GLY A 197 -13.15 -9.44 -1.17
C GLY A 197 -14.22 -8.43 -1.53
N LEU A 198 -14.82 -7.76 -0.53
CA LEU A 198 -15.80 -6.68 -0.74
C LEU A 198 -15.18 -5.48 -1.45
N LEU A 199 -13.95 -5.08 -1.11
CA LEU A 199 -13.23 -4.00 -1.79
C LEU A 199 -12.94 -4.34 -3.27
N ILE A 200 -12.53 -5.58 -3.57
CA ILE A 200 -12.32 -6.03 -4.96
C ILE A 200 -13.64 -6.03 -5.72
N ALA A 201 -14.72 -6.54 -5.13
CA ALA A 201 -16.04 -6.55 -5.73
C ALA A 201 -16.52 -5.12 -6.02
N GLY A 202 -16.34 -4.20 -5.06
CA GLY A 202 -16.66 -2.78 -5.22
C GLY A 202 -15.89 -2.14 -6.38
N LYS A 203 -14.58 -2.37 -6.48
CA LYS A 203 -13.75 -1.90 -7.60
C LYS A 203 -14.26 -2.43 -8.94
N ASN A 204 -14.59 -3.72 -9.02
CA ASN A 204 -15.08 -4.34 -10.25
C ASN A 204 -16.44 -3.76 -10.67
N LEU A 205 -17.35 -3.50 -9.73
CA LEU A 205 -18.61 -2.82 -9.98
C LEU A 205 -18.41 -1.40 -10.53
N VAL A 206 -17.52 -0.63 -9.92
CA VAL A 206 -17.16 0.72 -10.39
C VAL A 206 -16.58 0.67 -11.81
N ASN A 207 -15.66 -0.26 -12.08
CA ASN A 207 -15.08 -0.42 -13.41
C ASN A 207 -16.14 -0.81 -14.45
N ALA A 208 -17.04 -1.74 -14.13
CA ALA A 208 -18.13 -2.14 -15.02
C ALA A 208 -19.08 -0.97 -15.32
N HIS A 209 -19.39 -0.16 -14.31
CA HIS A 209 -20.24 1.03 -14.49
C HIS A 209 -19.57 2.10 -15.36
N LEU A 210 -18.27 2.33 -15.16
CA LEU A 210 -17.49 3.26 -15.99
C LEU A 210 -17.37 2.81 -17.45
N GLN A 211 -17.21 1.51 -17.69
CA GLN A 211 -17.19 0.95 -19.06
C GLN A 211 -18.55 1.10 -19.75
N ARG A 212 -19.64 0.83 -19.05
CA ARG A 212 -21.00 1.03 -19.58
C ARG A 212 -21.27 2.49 -19.96
N ARG A 213 -20.75 3.45 -19.17
CA ARG A 213 -20.85 4.89 -19.49
C ARG A 213 -20.04 5.27 -20.73
N LYS A 214 -18.86 4.66 -20.93
CA LYS A 214 -18.02 4.91 -22.13
C LYS A 214 -18.67 4.37 -23.41
N MET A 215 -19.34 3.22 -23.36
CA MET A 215 -20.07 2.64 -24.49
C MET A 215 -21.36 3.40 -24.84
N LYS A 216 -21.94 4.13 -23.87
CA LYS A 216 -23.14 4.97 -24.12
C LYS A 216 -22.84 6.34 -24.74
N LYS A 217 -21.56 6.77 -24.84
CA LYS A 217 -21.22 7.97 -25.61
C LYS A 217 -21.23 7.61 -27.09
N PRO A 218 -22.14 8.19 -27.93
CA PRO A 218 -22.14 7.94 -29.36
C PRO A 218 -20.81 8.41 -29.95
N VAL A 219 -20.18 7.54 -30.71
CA VAL A 219 -19.05 7.90 -31.58
C VAL A 219 -19.52 9.03 -32.46
N SER A 220 -19.03 10.26 -32.23
CA SER A 220 -19.26 11.35 -33.15
C SER A 220 -18.67 10.95 -34.51
N ALA A 221 -19.53 10.84 -35.51
CA ALA A 221 -19.13 10.53 -36.87
C ALA A 221 -18.05 11.51 -37.34
N PRO A 222 -17.02 11.05 -38.06
CA PRO A 222 -16.06 11.95 -38.67
C PRO A 222 -16.79 12.80 -39.72
N SER A 223 -16.75 14.11 -39.52
CA SER A 223 -17.18 15.07 -40.56
C SER A 223 -16.30 14.88 -41.79
N ARG A 224 -16.95 14.57 -42.89
CA ARG A 224 -16.36 14.63 -44.23
C ARG A 224 -15.91 16.05 -44.56
#